data_f0dc0d83fc0af0d102e15cbb1c1d906f
#
_entry.id   f0dc0d83fc0af0d102e15cbb1c1d906f
#
_cell.length_a   1.000
_cell.length_b   1.000
_cell.length_c   1.000
_cell.angle_alpha   90.00
_cell.angle_beta   90.00
_cell.angle_gamma   90.00
#
_symmetry.space_group_name_H-M   'P 1'
#
loop_
_entity.id
_entity.type
_entity.pdbx_description
1 polymer ?
#
loop_
_entity_poly.entity_id
_entity_poly.type
_entity_poly.pdbx_seq_one_letter_code
_entity_poly.pdbx_strand_id
1 'polypeptide(L)'
;MTFPSYRSRYLPAMTLREIRALPDKAWAPVILATGAIEQHGPHLPVAVDALMGQVWLSRTLARLSPEASCYVAPPITIGKSNEHTGFPGTLMISRETLRQQILCVARQVHSWGFRSLAVINTHGGNVPVLIPTLREVRADFGMRAGILQARQADGLSAQEATFGIHAGEVETSWVLAAARRLVDPSKAECEYPAKLDDPGEVRPVAAPALVAWASRDVSISGIMGDAAAATAEKGERWIERGSADLAEAILEVCRIGRGQAS
;
A
#
# COMPACT_ATOMS: atom_id res chain seq x y z
N MET A 1 1.58 19.78 13.97
CA MET A 1 1.78 18.70 12.99
C MET A 1 3.25 18.27 13.05
N THR A 2 3.55 17.03 13.38
CA THR A 2 4.93 16.51 13.41
C THR A 2 5.26 15.86 12.09
N PHE A 3 6.46 16.08 11.56
CA PHE A 3 6.93 15.38 10.36
C PHE A 3 7.27 13.93 10.70
N PRO A 4 7.22 13.01 9.70
CA PRO A 4 7.55 11.60 9.90
C PRO A 4 9.03 11.39 10.27
N SER A 5 9.38 10.21 10.77
CA SER A 5 10.76 9.84 11.16
C SER A 5 11.76 9.97 10.00
N TYR A 6 11.30 9.80 8.76
CA TYR A 6 12.08 9.96 7.52
C TYR A 6 12.07 11.39 6.96
N ARG A 7 11.99 12.40 7.83
CA ARG A 7 11.91 13.83 7.46
C ARG A 7 12.98 14.26 6.45
N SER A 8 14.19 13.77 6.58
CA SER A 8 15.32 14.11 5.69
C SER A 8 15.11 13.67 4.23
N ARG A 9 14.18 12.75 3.97
CA ARG A 9 13.80 12.26 2.64
C ARG A 9 12.42 12.74 2.20
N TYR A 10 11.66 13.37 3.11
CA TYR A 10 10.27 13.75 2.87
C TYR A 10 10.18 15.11 2.20
N LEU A 11 9.84 15.14 0.91
CA LEU A 11 9.80 16.37 0.10
C LEU A 11 8.97 17.50 0.72
N PRO A 12 7.79 17.24 1.33
CA PRO A 12 7.03 18.32 1.98
C PRO A 12 7.70 18.94 3.21
N ALA A 13 8.72 18.32 3.77
CA ALA A 13 9.48 18.87 4.89
C ALA A 13 10.68 19.73 4.45
N MET A 14 10.91 19.84 3.15
CA MET A 14 12.03 20.54 2.56
C MET A 14 11.61 21.94 2.05
N THR A 15 12.52 22.88 2.15
CA THR A 15 12.36 24.20 1.54
C THR A 15 12.59 24.14 0.03
N LEU A 16 12.12 25.16 -0.70
CA LEU A 16 12.40 25.30 -2.13
C LEU A 16 13.90 25.21 -2.46
N ARG A 17 14.76 25.82 -1.62
CA ARG A 17 16.22 25.81 -1.79
C ARG A 17 16.78 24.39 -1.67
N GLU A 18 16.33 23.65 -0.67
CA GLU A 18 16.74 22.26 -0.45
C GLU A 18 16.31 21.38 -1.63
N ILE A 19 15.06 21.47 -2.09
CA ILE A 19 14.58 20.69 -3.24
C ILE A 19 15.39 21.00 -4.51
N ARG A 20 15.73 22.27 -4.75
CA ARG A 20 16.58 22.66 -5.89
C ARG A 20 17.96 22.04 -5.81
N ALA A 21 18.54 21.99 -4.61
CA ALA A 21 19.90 21.50 -4.36
C ALA A 21 20.01 19.98 -4.23
N LEU A 22 18.89 19.23 -4.23
CA LEU A 22 18.95 17.78 -4.13
C LEU A 22 19.82 17.20 -5.24
N PRO A 23 20.80 16.35 -4.89
CA PRO A 23 21.59 15.61 -5.86
C PRO A 23 20.76 14.48 -6.48
N ASP A 24 21.27 13.90 -7.54
CA ASP A 24 20.86 12.57 -7.99
C ASP A 24 19.42 12.42 -8.48
N LYS A 25 18.70 13.52 -8.73
CA LYS A 25 17.29 13.50 -9.18
C LYS A 25 17.08 12.64 -10.43
N ALA A 26 18.09 12.57 -11.31
CA ALA A 26 17.99 11.81 -12.54
C ALA A 26 17.86 10.28 -12.31
N TRP A 27 18.33 9.78 -11.16
CA TRP A 27 18.29 8.35 -10.87
C TRP A 27 17.64 8.01 -9.52
N ALA A 28 17.54 8.95 -8.58
CA ALA A 28 16.87 8.74 -7.31
C ALA A 28 15.35 8.60 -7.51
N PRO A 29 14.71 7.54 -6.97
CA PRO A 29 13.26 7.43 -7.04
C PRO A 29 12.57 8.39 -6.07
N VAL A 30 11.41 8.90 -6.49
CA VAL A 30 10.41 9.45 -5.58
C VAL A 30 9.44 8.34 -5.21
N ILE A 31 9.27 8.10 -3.92
CA ILE A 31 8.37 7.08 -3.38
C ILE A 31 7.03 7.72 -3.05
N LEU A 32 5.95 7.14 -3.56
CA LEU A 32 4.58 7.54 -3.29
C LEU A 32 3.84 6.40 -2.59
N ALA A 33 3.43 6.61 -1.33
CA ALA A 33 2.53 5.67 -0.67
C ALA A 33 1.08 5.93 -1.09
N THR A 34 0.35 4.87 -1.43
CA THR A 34 -1.08 4.91 -1.75
C THR A 34 -1.83 3.90 -0.89
N GLY A 35 -2.79 4.37 -0.12
CA GLY A 35 -3.65 3.57 0.75
C GLY A 35 -5.12 3.90 0.53
N ALA A 36 -5.94 3.65 1.56
CA ALA A 36 -7.35 3.98 1.59
C ALA A 36 -7.80 4.35 3.01
N ILE A 37 -8.98 4.91 3.11
CA ILE A 37 -9.78 5.04 4.33
C ILE A 37 -11.04 4.23 4.10
N GLU A 38 -11.10 3.02 4.63
CA GLU A 38 -12.19 2.09 4.40
C GLU A 38 -12.47 1.21 5.61
N GLN A 39 -13.66 0.64 5.67
CA GLN A 39 -14.01 -0.30 6.73
C GLN A 39 -13.01 -1.46 6.78
N HIS A 40 -12.68 -1.92 7.98
CA HIS A 40 -11.86 -3.11 8.25
C HIS A 40 -12.49 -3.93 9.38
N GLY A 41 -13.79 -4.22 9.27
CA GLY A 41 -14.52 -4.93 10.30
C GLY A 41 -14.71 -4.11 11.59
N PRO A 42 -15.29 -4.73 12.63
CA PRO A 42 -15.59 -4.04 13.89
C PRO A 42 -14.36 -3.88 14.81
N HIS A 43 -13.24 -4.49 14.50
CA HIS A 43 -12.05 -4.61 15.36
C HIS A 43 -10.89 -3.71 14.97
N LEU A 44 -10.87 -3.17 13.75
CA LEU A 44 -9.78 -2.32 13.22
C LEU A 44 -10.30 -0.91 12.88
N PRO A 45 -9.41 0.10 12.92
CA PRO A 45 -9.77 1.45 12.46
C PRO A 45 -9.91 1.49 10.93
N VAL A 46 -10.74 2.39 10.42
CA VAL A 46 -10.92 2.60 8.97
C VAL A 46 -9.68 3.13 8.25
N ALA A 47 -8.64 3.48 8.97
CA ALA A 47 -7.40 4.03 8.42
C ALA A 47 -6.28 2.99 8.29
N VAL A 48 -6.57 1.69 8.30
CA VAL A 48 -5.54 0.62 8.25
C VAL A 48 -4.58 0.85 7.09
N ASP A 49 -5.06 0.99 5.88
CA ASP A 49 -4.20 1.12 4.70
C ASP A 49 -3.34 2.38 4.73
N ALA A 50 -3.95 3.51 5.09
CA ALA A 50 -3.22 4.76 5.23
C ALA A 50 -2.15 4.69 6.34
N LEU A 51 -2.45 4.04 7.47
CA LEU A 51 -1.53 3.77 8.56
C LEU A 51 -0.39 2.86 8.10
N MET A 52 -0.71 1.75 7.44
CA MET A 52 0.29 0.79 6.99
C MET A 52 1.22 1.39 5.94
N GLY A 53 0.74 2.28 5.08
CA GLY A 53 1.60 3.05 4.17
C GLY A 53 2.69 3.84 4.92
N GLN A 54 2.39 4.43 6.07
CA GLN A 54 3.36 5.13 6.91
C GLN A 54 4.29 4.17 7.65
N VAL A 55 3.78 3.04 8.12
CA VAL A 55 4.58 1.99 8.78
C VAL A 55 5.61 1.43 7.80
N TRP A 56 5.18 1.05 6.60
CA TRP A 56 6.07 0.56 5.54
C TRP A 56 7.15 1.57 5.18
N LEU A 57 6.79 2.85 4.94
CA LEU A 57 7.77 3.89 4.67
C LEU A 57 8.78 4.03 5.81
N SER A 58 8.32 4.12 7.06
CA SER A 58 9.19 4.31 8.22
C SER A 58 10.17 3.16 8.41
N ARG A 59 9.66 1.91 8.38
CA ARG A 59 10.47 0.70 8.57
C ARG A 59 11.46 0.47 7.42
N THR A 60 11.01 0.67 6.18
CA THR A 60 11.85 0.52 4.98
C THR A 60 12.97 1.55 4.94
N LEU A 61 12.64 2.84 5.14
CA LEU A 61 13.63 3.90 5.02
C LEU A 61 14.65 3.89 6.16
N ALA A 62 14.30 3.37 7.35
CA ALA A 62 15.23 3.16 8.44
C ALA A 62 16.32 2.12 8.13
N ARG A 63 16.10 1.24 7.13
CA ARG A 63 17.08 0.23 6.67
C ARG A 63 18.04 0.74 5.62
N LEU A 64 17.74 1.88 5.02
CA LEU A 64 18.59 2.46 4.00
C LEU A 64 19.71 3.28 4.64
N SER A 65 20.90 3.18 4.08
CA SER A 65 22.00 4.05 4.48
C SER A 65 21.67 5.52 4.17
N PRO A 66 22.25 6.49 4.89
CA PRO A 66 22.05 7.91 4.61
C PRO A 66 22.38 8.30 3.16
N GLU A 67 23.34 7.61 2.54
CA GLU A 67 23.83 7.85 1.18
C GLU A 67 22.89 7.30 0.09
N ALA A 68 21.97 6.42 0.45
CA ALA A 68 20.97 5.90 -0.50
C ALA A 68 20.00 7.01 -0.89
N SER A 69 20.11 7.51 -2.11
CA SER A 69 19.28 8.62 -2.60
C SER A 69 17.90 8.13 -2.99
N CYS A 70 16.91 8.45 -2.16
CA CYS A 70 15.48 8.31 -2.47
C CYS A 70 14.70 9.38 -1.71
N TYR A 71 13.55 9.79 -2.24
CA TYR A 71 12.72 10.84 -1.66
C TYR A 71 11.28 10.38 -1.57
N VAL A 72 10.49 11.00 -0.69
CA VAL A 72 9.11 10.60 -0.43
C VAL A 72 8.17 11.76 -0.72
N ALA A 73 7.18 11.52 -1.57
CA ALA A 73 6.08 12.44 -1.84
C ALA A 73 5.01 12.37 -0.74
N PRO A 74 4.11 13.36 -0.63
CA PRO A 74 2.92 13.24 0.23
C PRO A 74 2.12 11.99 -0.12
N PRO A 75 1.64 11.22 0.86
CA PRO A 75 0.86 10.02 0.59
C PRO A 75 -0.53 10.35 0.04
N ILE A 76 -1.09 9.47 -0.78
CA ILE A 76 -2.51 9.45 -1.14
C ILE A 76 -3.20 8.51 -0.14
N THR A 77 -4.01 9.07 0.75
CA THR A 77 -4.63 8.33 1.86
C THR A 77 -6.09 7.96 1.63
N ILE A 78 -6.76 8.56 0.64
CA ILE A 78 -8.12 8.18 0.24
C ILE A 78 -8.01 7.47 -1.10
N GLY A 79 -8.36 6.20 -1.12
CA GLY A 79 -8.25 5.31 -2.27
C GLY A 79 -9.56 5.12 -3.04
N LYS A 80 -9.49 4.22 -4.02
CA LYS A 80 -10.65 3.75 -4.76
C LYS A 80 -11.20 2.52 -4.02
N SER A 81 -12.16 2.74 -3.12
CA SER A 81 -12.72 1.74 -2.21
C SER A 81 -14.22 1.53 -2.42
N ASN A 82 -14.69 1.58 -3.66
CA ASN A 82 -16.12 1.43 -3.96
C ASN A 82 -16.67 0.00 -3.70
N GLU A 83 -15.80 -0.99 -3.58
CA GLU A 83 -16.13 -2.32 -3.09
C GLU A 83 -16.64 -2.33 -1.64
N HIS A 84 -16.29 -1.31 -0.85
CA HIS A 84 -16.75 -1.12 0.52
C HIS A 84 -17.97 -0.18 0.64
N THR A 85 -18.67 0.06 -0.49
CA THR A 85 -19.90 0.88 -0.51
C THR A 85 -20.91 0.34 0.48
N GLY A 86 -21.46 1.25 1.30
CA GLY A 86 -22.51 0.93 2.27
C GLY A 86 -22.01 0.58 3.66
N PHE A 87 -20.71 0.48 3.89
CA PHE A 87 -20.14 0.42 5.23
C PHE A 87 -19.77 1.83 5.72
N PRO A 88 -20.19 2.22 6.95
CA PRO A 88 -19.81 3.50 7.54
C PRO A 88 -18.29 3.64 7.69
N GLY A 89 -17.80 4.88 7.58
CA GLY A 89 -16.38 5.19 7.77
C GLY A 89 -15.54 5.08 6.48
N THR A 90 -16.03 4.45 5.41
CA THR A 90 -15.34 4.41 4.13
C THR A 90 -15.43 5.76 3.42
N LEU A 91 -14.27 6.32 3.07
CA LEU A 91 -14.12 7.48 2.18
C LEU A 91 -13.51 6.99 0.88
N MET A 92 -14.17 7.25 -0.24
CA MET A 92 -13.71 6.76 -1.53
C MET A 92 -13.61 7.87 -2.56
N ILE A 93 -12.66 7.73 -3.47
CA ILE A 93 -12.53 8.57 -4.66
C ILE A 93 -12.77 7.73 -5.93
N SER A 94 -13.11 8.42 -7.01
CA SER A 94 -13.26 7.75 -8.29
C SER A 94 -11.92 7.27 -8.85
N ARG A 95 -11.98 6.30 -9.75
CA ARG A 95 -10.84 5.86 -10.55
C ARG A 95 -10.11 7.05 -11.19
N GLU A 96 -10.85 7.96 -11.78
CA GLU A 96 -10.29 9.12 -12.46
C GLU A 96 -9.61 10.10 -11.47
N THR A 97 -10.19 10.31 -10.30
CA THR A 97 -9.59 11.19 -9.26
C THR A 97 -8.26 10.61 -8.79
N LEU A 98 -8.19 9.30 -8.51
CA LEU A 98 -6.94 8.65 -8.10
C LEU A 98 -5.88 8.75 -9.21
N ARG A 99 -6.27 8.46 -10.46
CA ARG A 99 -5.40 8.60 -11.62
C ARG A 99 -4.83 10.00 -11.72
N GLN A 100 -5.66 11.04 -11.62
CA GLN A 100 -5.25 12.44 -11.71
C GLN A 100 -4.30 12.86 -10.58
N GLN A 101 -4.52 12.39 -9.35
CA GLN A 101 -3.61 12.65 -8.25
C GLN A 101 -2.20 12.09 -8.52
N ILE A 102 -2.12 10.84 -9.02
CA ILE A 102 -0.84 10.19 -9.36
C ILE A 102 -0.14 10.95 -10.50
N LEU A 103 -0.86 11.28 -11.56
CA LEU A 103 -0.31 12.04 -12.69
C LEU A 103 0.14 13.44 -12.27
N CYS A 104 -0.58 14.10 -11.37
CA CYS A 104 -0.20 15.40 -10.82
C CYS A 104 1.14 15.30 -10.08
N VAL A 105 1.29 14.33 -9.17
CA VAL A 105 2.56 14.09 -8.45
C VAL A 105 3.69 13.80 -9.45
N ALA A 106 3.47 12.87 -10.38
CA ALA A 106 4.47 12.49 -11.38
C ALA A 106 4.95 13.68 -12.21
N ARG A 107 4.02 14.48 -12.72
CA ARG A 107 4.31 15.70 -13.51
C ARG A 107 5.16 16.69 -12.73
N GLN A 108 4.80 16.96 -11.47
CA GLN A 108 5.53 17.94 -10.67
C GLN A 108 6.94 17.45 -10.33
N VAL A 109 7.09 16.21 -9.83
CA VAL A 109 8.43 15.69 -9.50
C VAL A 109 9.30 15.56 -10.77
N HIS A 110 8.70 15.22 -11.92
CA HIS A 110 9.40 15.22 -13.20
C HIS A 110 9.92 16.63 -13.54
N SER A 111 9.11 17.67 -13.37
CA SER A 111 9.52 19.06 -13.63
C SER A 111 10.64 19.54 -12.70
N TRP A 112 10.80 18.93 -11.53
CA TRP A 112 11.92 19.19 -10.60
C TRP A 112 13.20 18.44 -10.95
N GLY A 113 13.16 17.59 -11.96
CA GLY A 113 14.31 16.83 -12.46
C GLY A 113 14.31 15.34 -12.10
N PHE A 114 13.34 14.84 -11.34
CA PHE A 114 13.24 13.41 -11.06
C PHE A 114 12.85 12.60 -12.30
N ARG A 115 13.35 11.37 -12.39
CA ARG A 115 13.10 10.46 -13.53
C ARG A 115 12.59 9.09 -13.11
N SER A 116 12.26 8.92 -11.82
CA SER A 116 11.74 7.66 -11.29
C SER A 116 10.64 7.90 -10.25
N LEU A 117 9.52 7.20 -10.39
CA LEU A 117 8.40 7.16 -9.44
C LEU A 117 8.15 5.72 -8.99
N ALA A 118 8.27 5.45 -7.70
CA ALA A 118 8.04 4.14 -7.12
C ALA A 118 6.83 4.21 -6.16
N VAL A 119 5.86 3.33 -6.33
CA VAL A 119 4.64 3.31 -5.50
C VAL A 119 4.73 2.19 -4.47
N ILE A 120 4.44 2.49 -3.21
CA ILE A 120 4.11 1.50 -2.18
C ILE A 120 2.59 1.55 -2.01
N ASN A 121 1.91 0.50 -2.43
CA ASN A 121 0.45 0.42 -2.34
C ASN A 121 0.03 -0.54 -1.22
N THR A 122 -0.89 -0.08 -0.38
CA THR A 122 -1.41 -0.84 0.76
C THR A 122 -2.90 -1.17 0.63
N HIS A 123 -3.53 -0.83 -0.50
CA HIS A 123 -4.95 -1.08 -0.75
C HIS A 123 -5.17 -1.80 -2.09
N GLY A 124 -5.82 -2.98 -2.03
CA GLY A 124 -6.08 -3.81 -3.21
C GLY A 124 -6.88 -3.11 -4.29
N GLY A 125 -7.91 -2.34 -3.93
CA GLY A 125 -8.79 -1.61 -4.84
C GLY A 125 -8.09 -0.53 -5.67
N ASN A 126 -6.90 -0.08 -5.28
CA ASN A 126 -6.10 0.86 -6.06
C ASN A 126 -5.39 0.20 -7.25
N VAL A 127 -5.08 -1.10 -7.18
CA VAL A 127 -4.23 -1.80 -8.16
C VAL A 127 -4.75 -1.68 -9.61
N PRO A 128 -6.05 -1.84 -9.89
CA PRO A 128 -6.59 -1.69 -11.25
C PRO A 128 -6.41 -0.28 -11.84
N VAL A 129 -6.20 0.73 -10.99
CA VAL A 129 -5.93 2.12 -11.42
C VAL A 129 -4.44 2.37 -11.53
N LEU A 130 -3.64 1.88 -10.58
CA LEU A 130 -2.20 2.12 -10.51
C LEU A 130 -1.47 1.64 -11.77
N ILE A 131 -1.67 0.39 -12.18
CA ILE A 131 -0.91 -0.22 -13.27
C ILE A 131 -1.06 0.56 -14.59
N PRO A 132 -2.27 0.84 -15.10
CA PRO A 132 -2.43 1.64 -16.32
C PRO A 132 -1.90 3.08 -16.15
N THR A 133 -2.13 3.72 -14.99
CA THR A 133 -1.65 5.08 -14.73
C THR A 133 -0.12 5.18 -14.74
N LEU A 134 0.58 4.19 -14.17
CA LEU A 134 2.04 4.17 -14.19
C LEU A 134 2.60 3.95 -15.61
N ARG A 135 1.87 3.25 -16.49
CA ARG A 135 2.19 3.18 -17.92
C ARG A 135 2.06 4.55 -18.61
N GLU A 136 1.03 5.33 -18.26
CA GLU A 136 0.89 6.72 -18.73
C GLU A 136 2.05 7.59 -18.23
N VAL A 137 2.42 7.49 -16.94
CA VAL A 137 3.61 8.19 -16.40
C VAL A 137 4.85 7.85 -17.22
N ARG A 138 5.02 6.60 -17.62
CA ARG A 138 6.13 6.19 -18.48
C ARG A 138 6.02 6.77 -19.89
N ALA A 139 4.84 6.72 -20.50
CA ALA A 139 4.62 7.19 -21.86
C ALA A 139 4.74 8.71 -21.98
N ASP A 140 4.10 9.46 -21.07
CA ASP A 140 3.96 10.91 -21.18
C ASP A 140 5.18 11.68 -20.66
N PHE A 141 5.86 11.14 -19.65
CA PHE A 141 6.99 11.81 -18.99
C PHE A 141 8.33 11.10 -19.18
N GLY A 142 8.36 9.92 -19.81
CA GLY A 142 9.59 9.12 -19.93
C GLY A 142 10.14 8.61 -18.59
N MET A 143 9.40 8.76 -17.49
CA MET A 143 9.83 8.32 -16.18
C MET A 143 9.84 6.81 -16.04
N ARG A 144 10.78 6.27 -15.27
CA ARG A 144 10.65 4.91 -14.74
C ARG A 144 9.56 4.91 -13.68
N ALA A 145 8.54 4.08 -13.84
CA ALA A 145 7.42 4.04 -12.91
C ALA A 145 7.01 2.59 -12.61
N GLY A 146 6.77 2.27 -11.34
CA GLY A 146 6.39 0.92 -10.94
C GLY A 146 5.90 0.85 -9.49
N ILE A 147 5.35 -0.31 -9.14
CA ILE A 147 4.90 -0.63 -7.78
C ILE A 147 6.01 -1.48 -7.13
N LEU A 148 6.47 -1.03 -5.96
CA LEU A 148 7.36 -1.82 -5.11
C LEU A 148 6.53 -2.90 -4.41
N GLN A 149 7.03 -4.13 -4.40
CA GLN A 149 6.36 -5.27 -3.80
C GLN A 149 7.22 -5.90 -2.73
N ALA A 150 6.60 -6.27 -1.61
CA ALA A 150 7.16 -7.15 -0.60
C ALA A 150 6.63 -8.58 -0.81
N ARG A 151 7.34 -9.56 -0.28
CA ARG A 151 6.85 -10.94 -0.21
C ARG A 151 5.55 -10.99 0.58
N GLN A 152 4.67 -11.92 0.20
CA GLN A 152 3.43 -12.18 0.92
C GLN A 152 3.72 -12.75 2.31
N ALA A 153 2.74 -12.62 3.22
CA ALA A 153 2.77 -13.25 4.53
C ALA A 153 2.91 -14.78 4.39
N ASP A 154 3.73 -15.38 5.25
CA ASP A 154 3.94 -16.84 5.29
C ASP A 154 3.29 -17.44 6.55
N GLY A 155 3.16 -18.76 6.56
CA GLY A 155 2.61 -19.51 7.69
C GLY A 155 1.10 -19.33 7.86
N LEU A 156 0.40 -18.84 6.85
CA LEU A 156 -1.05 -18.78 6.80
C LEU A 156 -1.65 -20.18 6.57
N SER A 157 -2.87 -20.42 7.05
CA SER A 157 -3.66 -21.56 6.61
C SER A 157 -3.92 -21.51 5.11
N ALA A 158 -4.17 -22.64 4.46
CA ALA A 158 -4.51 -22.67 3.03
C ALA A 158 -5.77 -21.84 2.75
N GLN A 159 -6.73 -21.84 3.66
CA GLN A 159 -7.95 -21.05 3.56
C GLN A 159 -7.65 -19.55 3.64
N GLU A 160 -6.86 -19.11 4.63
CA GLU A 160 -6.48 -17.71 4.77
C GLU A 160 -5.63 -17.23 3.58
N ALA A 161 -4.69 -18.04 3.12
CA ALA A 161 -3.87 -17.69 1.96
C ALA A 161 -4.69 -17.51 0.67
N THR A 162 -5.85 -18.16 0.56
CA THR A 162 -6.73 -18.09 -0.62
C THR A 162 -7.82 -17.04 -0.45
N PHE A 163 -8.43 -16.93 0.71
CA PHE A 163 -9.67 -16.20 0.96
C PHE A 163 -9.54 -15.09 2.00
N GLY A 164 -8.40 -14.99 2.68
CA GLY A 164 -8.10 -13.88 3.59
C GLY A 164 -7.71 -12.64 2.81
N ILE A 165 -8.72 -11.92 2.30
CA ILE A 165 -8.52 -10.81 1.34
C ILE A 165 -8.70 -9.43 1.96
N HIS A 166 -9.29 -9.32 3.17
CA HIS A 166 -9.54 -8.04 3.81
C HIS A 166 -9.80 -8.17 5.32
N ALA A 167 -9.17 -7.35 6.14
CA ALA A 167 -9.33 -7.29 7.59
C ALA A 167 -9.12 -8.64 8.32
N GLY A 168 -8.47 -9.62 7.66
CA GLY A 168 -8.19 -10.94 8.19
C GLY A 168 -6.93 -11.01 9.05
N GLU A 169 -6.30 -12.18 9.08
CA GLU A 169 -5.13 -12.46 9.91
C GLU A 169 -3.96 -11.52 9.62
N VAL A 170 -3.69 -11.23 8.34
CA VAL A 170 -2.52 -10.48 7.93
C VAL A 170 -2.61 -9.02 8.39
N GLU A 171 -3.66 -8.31 8.01
CA GLU A 171 -3.82 -6.89 8.32
C GLU A 171 -4.02 -6.67 9.81
N THR A 172 -4.80 -7.53 10.47
CA THR A 172 -4.97 -7.49 11.93
C THR A 172 -3.64 -7.67 12.64
N SER A 173 -2.80 -8.62 12.21
CA SER A 173 -1.46 -8.81 12.78
C SER A 173 -0.57 -7.59 12.58
N TRP A 174 -0.59 -6.97 11.39
CA TRP A 174 0.17 -5.74 11.15
C TRP A 174 -0.23 -4.61 12.08
N VAL A 175 -1.54 -4.38 12.27
CA VAL A 175 -2.01 -3.32 13.17
C VAL A 175 -1.71 -3.66 14.63
N LEU A 176 -1.83 -4.92 15.04
CA LEU A 176 -1.41 -5.37 16.38
C LEU A 176 0.07 -5.08 16.65
N ALA A 177 0.94 -5.29 15.68
CA ALA A 177 2.38 -5.01 15.81
C ALA A 177 2.67 -3.50 15.80
N ALA A 178 2.07 -2.76 14.88
CA ALA A 178 2.41 -1.36 14.67
C ALA A 178 1.65 -0.39 15.60
N ALA A 179 0.43 -0.72 15.99
CA ALA A 179 -0.48 0.19 16.69
C ALA A 179 -1.54 -0.56 17.53
N ARG A 180 -1.10 -1.49 18.39
CA ARG A 180 -1.97 -2.37 19.21
C ARG A 180 -3.17 -1.69 19.85
N ARG A 181 -3.00 -0.45 20.32
CA ARG A 181 -4.08 0.34 20.96
C ARG A 181 -5.27 0.66 20.05
N LEU A 182 -5.11 0.49 18.74
CA LEU A 182 -6.16 0.74 17.76
C LEU A 182 -6.98 -0.52 17.42
N VAL A 183 -6.62 -1.66 17.95
CA VAL A 183 -7.30 -2.95 17.72
C VAL A 183 -8.20 -3.26 18.90
N ASP A 184 -9.44 -3.65 18.65
CA ASP A 184 -10.35 -4.25 19.63
C ASP A 184 -10.36 -5.77 19.46
N PRO A 185 -9.52 -6.53 20.19
CA PRO A 185 -9.40 -7.98 19.99
C PRO A 185 -10.68 -8.74 20.33
N SER A 186 -11.58 -8.15 21.12
CA SER A 186 -12.85 -8.79 21.51
C SER A 186 -13.83 -8.89 20.34
N LYS A 187 -13.57 -8.16 19.26
CA LYS A 187 -14.38 -8.11 18.04
C LYS A 187 -13.68 -8.72 16.81
N ALA A 188 -12.47 -9.25 17.01
CA ALA A 188 -11.78 -9.96 15.96
C ALA A 188 -12.41 -11.35 15.79
N GLU A 189 -12.99 -11.60 14.64
CA GLU A 189 -13.67 -12.88 14.33
C GLU A 189 -13.16 -13.48 13.02
N CYS A 190 -13.53 -14.73 12.75
CA CYS A 190 -13.25 -15.42 11.52
C CYS A 190 -14.51 -15.36 10.64
N GLU A 191 -14.44 -14.67 9.51
CA GLU A 191 -15.50 -14.66 8.50
C GLU A 191 -14.90 -14.78 7.11
N TYR A 192 -15.26 -15.84 6.40
CA TYR A 192 -14.89 -16.03 5.00
C TYR A 192 -16.11 -15.87 4.09
N PRO A 193 -15.92 -15.53 2.82
CA PRO A 193 -17.01 -15.51 1.83
C PRO A 193 -17.76 -16.85 1.84
N ALA A 194 -19.07 -16.80 1.80
CA ALA A 194 -19.91 -17.99 1.78
C ALA A 194 -19.63 -18.87 0.53
N LYS A 195 -19.90 -20.17 0.66
CA LYS A 195 -19.78 -21.14 -0.44
C LYS A 195 -18.37 -21.32 -1.01
N LEU A 196 -17.35 -21.29 -0.16
CA LEU A 196 -15.96 -21.50 -0.56
C LEU A 196 -15.72 -22.85 -1.24
N ASP A 197 -16.46 -23.88 -0.84
CA ASP A 197 -16.28 -25.28 -1.29
C ASP A 197 -17.08 -25.61 -2.56
N ASP A 198 -17.83 -24.68 -3.12
CA ASP A 198 -18.59 -24.88 -4.34
C ASP A 198 -17.80 -24.46 -5.59
N PRO A 199 -17.16 -25.43 -6.29
CA PRO A 199 -16.33 -25.12 -7.47
C PRO A 199 -17.16 -24.70 -8.70
N GLY A 200 -18.46 -24.90 -8.68
CA GLY A 200 -19.36 -24.54 -9.78
C GLY A 200 -19.85 -23.11 -9.74
N GLU A 201 -19.71 -22.41 -8.62
CA GLU A 201 -20.20 -21.06 -8.49
C GLU A 201 -19.15 -20.00 -8.90
N VAL A 202 -19.65 -18.87 -9.37
CA VAL A 202 -18.85 -17.65 -9.58
C VAL A 202 -18.54 -17.04 -8.21
N ARG A 203 -17.28 -16.78 -7.92
CA ARG A 203 -16.80 -16.31 -6.59
C ARG A 203 -15.96 -15.04 -6.68
N PRO A 204 -15.81 -14.32 -5.56
CA PRO A 204 -14.95 -13.13 -5.49
C PRO A 204 -13.49 -13.44 -5.83
N VAL A 205 -12.98 -14.59 -5.38
CA VAL A 205 -11.59 -15.02 -5.56
C VAL A 205 -11.50 -16.53 -5.81
N ALA A 206 -10.38 -16.97 -6.36
CA ALA A 206 -10.03 -18.39 -6.54
C ALA A 206 -11.13 -19.21 -7.24
N ALA A 207 -11.78 -18.66 -8.25
CA ALA A 207 -12.85 -19.29 -8.99
C ALA A 207 -12.53 -19.36 -10.49
N PRO A 208 -13.15 -20.31 -11.25
CA PRO A 208 -13.03 -20.35 -12.72
C PRO A 208 -13.50 -19.07 -13.40
N ALA A 209 -14.46 -18.36 -12.79
CA ALA A 209 -14.92 -17.05 -13.23
C ALA A 209 -14.99 -16.11 -12.04
N LEU A 210 -14.46 -14.89 -12.20
CA LEU A 210 -14.54 -13.85 -11.18
C LEU A 210 -15.83 -13.05 -11.33
N VAL A 211 -16.46 -12.75 -10.20
CA VAL A 211 -17.64 -11.87 -10.13
C VAL A 211 -17.22 -10.48 -9.63
N ALA A 212 -17.86 -9.45 -10.15
CA ALA A 212 -17.79 -8.12 -9.55
C ALA A 212 -18.68 -8.11 -8.29
N TRP A 213 -18.08 -7.84 -7.13
CA TRP A 213 -18.73 -7.90 -5.82
C TRP A 213 -18.53 -6.63 -5.04
N ALA A 214 -19.41 -6.39 -4.07
CA ALA A 214 -19.20 -5.46 -3.00
C ALA A 214 -19.02 -6.25 -1.68
N SER A 215 -18.34 -5.67 -0.70
CA SER A 215 -18.04 -6.35 0.58
C SER A 215 -19.30 -6.90 1.26
N ARG A 216 -20.45 -6.24 1.11
CA ARG A 216 -21.73 -6.72 1.63
C ARG A 216 -22.27 -7.99 0.97
N ASP A 217 -21.80 -8.31 -0.22
CA ASP A 217 -22.22 -9.53 -0.93
C ASP A 217 -21.49 -10.77 -0.38
N VAL A 218 -20.35 -10.55 0.31
CA VAL A 218 -19.44 -11.62 0.73
C VAL A 218 -19.15 -11.64 2.23
N SER A 219 -19.49 -10.58 2.97
CA SER A 219 -19.27 -10.48 4.41
C SER A 219 -20.34 -9.62 5.09
N ILE A 220 -20.73 -10.03 6.30
CA ILE A 220 -21.68 -9.29 7.16
C ILE A 220 -20.93 -8.30 8.05
N SER A 221 -19.82 -8.75 8.66
CA SER A 221 -19.01 -7.92 9.57
C SER A 221 -18.12 -6.93 8.83
N GLY A 222 -17.83 -7.20 7.57
CA GLY A 222 -16.81 -6.51 6.77
C GLY A 222 -15.45 -7.19 6.79
N ILE A 223 -15.27 -8.26 7.60
CA ILE A 223 -14.06 -9.10 7.61
C ILE A 223 -14.17 -10.12 6.48
N MET A 224 -13.10 -10.36 5.75
CA MET A 224 -12.96 -11.47 4.80
C MET A 224 -11.63 -12.17 5.09
N GLY A 225 -11.64 -13.05 6.09
CA GLY A 225 -10.47 -13.74 6.61
C GLY A 225 -10.62 -14.14 8.08
N ASP A 226 -9.54 -14.59 8.69
CA ASP A 226 -9.48 -14.99 10.10
C ASP A 226 -8.75 -13.96 10.97
N ALA A 227 -9.47 -12.92 11.38
CA ALA A 227 -8.91 -11.91 12.27
C ALA A 227 -8.58 -12.46 13.67
N ALA A 228 -9.26 -13.53 14.09
CA ALA A 228 -9.02 -14.14 15.41
C ALA A 228 -7.67 -14.89 15.50
N ALA A 229 -7.12 -15.34 14.36
CA ALA A 229 -5.80 -15.97 14.29
C ALA A 229 -4.63 -14.98 14.32
N ALA A 230 -4.89 -13.68 14.30
CA ALA A 230 -3.87 -12.64 14.22
C ALA A 230 -3.06 -12.51 15.52
N THR A 231 -1.76 -12.26 15.39
CA THR A 231 -0.89 -11.94 16.52
C THR A 231 0.11 -10.84 16.20
N ALA A 232 0.54 -10.09 17.22
CA ALA A 232 1.55 -9.04 17.06
C ALA A 232 2.90 -9.61 16.57
N GLU A 233 3.25 -10.82 16.99
CA GLU A 233 4.50 -11.50 16.61
C GLU A 233 4.52 -11.85 15.12
N LYS A 234 3.40 -12.34 14.57
CA LYS A 234 3.24 -12.54 13.12
C LYS A 234 3.39 -11.22 12.39
N GLY A 235 2.68 -10.20 12.84
CA GLY A 235 2.72 -8.85 12.27
C GLY A 235 4.13 -8.26 12.23
N GLU A 236 4.87 -8.30 13.33
CA GLU A 236 6.24 -7.78 13.40
C GLU A 236 7.16 -8.56 12.44
N ARG A 237 7.08 -9.89 12.40
CA ARG A 237 7.87 -10.71 11.48
C ARG A 237 7.61 -10.34 10.01
N TRP A 238 6.35 -10.18 9.63
CA TRP A 238 5.98 -9.83 8.25
C TRP A 238 6.36 -8.39 7.88
N ILE A 239 6.18 -7.44 8.81
CA ILE A 239 6.61 -6.04 8.61
C ILE A 239 8.13 -5.98 8.46
N GLU A 240 8.86 -6.69 9.31
CA GLU A 240 10.32 -6.71 9.29
C GLU A 240 10.85 -7.24 7.96
N ARG A 241 10.34 -8.40 7.52
CA ARG A 241 10.72 -9.00 6.25
C ARG A 241 10.31 -8.16 5.04
N GLY A 242 9.06 -7.71 5.00
CA GLY A 242 8.57 -6.90 3.90
C GLY A 242 9.29 -5.54 3.79
N SER A 243 9.69 -4.95 4.93
CA SER A 243 10.49 -3.72 4.93
C SER A 243 11.90 -3.95 4.37
N ALA A 244 12.47 -5.14 4.58
CA ALA A 244 13.75 -5.51 3.98
C ALA A 244 13.61 -5.66 2.46
N ASP A 245 12.57 -6.36 1.99
CA ASP A 245 12.29 -6.53 0.55
C ASP A 245 12.09 -5.16 -0.15
N LEU A 246 11.33 -4.27 0.46
CA LEU A 246 11.10 -2.92 -0.09
C LEU A 246 12.39 -2.07 -0.10
N ALA A 247 13.25 -2.22 0.91
CA ALA A 247 14.54 -1.52 0.93
C ALA A 247 15.45 -2.02 -0.20
N GLU A 248 15.55 -3.33 -0.42
CA GLU A 248 16.27 -3.92 -1.54
C GLU A 248 15.71 -3.45 -2.89
N ALA A 249 14.38 -3.43 -3.05
CA ALA A 249 13.74 -2.95 -4.26
C ALA A 249 14.04 -1.46 -4.54
N ILE A 250 14.08 -0.61 -3.52
CA ILE A 250 14.47 0.80 -3.66
C ILE A 250 15.93 0.91 -4.13
N LEU A 251 16.84 0.15 -3.54
CA LEU A 251 18.26 0.15 -3.92
C LEU A 251 18.44 -0.34 -5.37
N GLU A 252 17.67 -1.34 -5.79
CA GLU A 252 17.68 -1.83 -7.17
C GLU A 252 17.19 -0.76 -8.17
N VAL A 253 16.10 -0.03 -7.83
CA VAL A 253 15.61 1.09 -8.66
C VAL A 253 16.67 2.18 -8.78
N CYS A 254 17.40 2.49 -7.69
CA CYS A 254 18.52 3.43 -7.70
C CYS A 254 19.65 2.96 -8.62
N ARG A 255 20.02 1.67 -8.54
CA ARG A 255 21.08 1.06 -9.36
C ARG A 255 20.75 1.11 -10.85
N ILE A 256 19.54 0.71 -11.22
CA ILE A 256 19.05 0.79 -12.61
C ILE A 256 19.06 2.24 -13.08
N GLY A 257 18.64 3.16 -12.25
CA GLY A 257 18.62 4.59 -12.55
C GLY A 257 20.00 5.16 -12.86
N ARG A 258 21.02 4.80 -12.09
CA ARG A 258 22.42 5.21 -12.32
C ARG A 258 22.97 4.69 -13.64
N GLY A 259 22.73 3.42 -13.95
CA GLY A 259 23.21 2.80 -15.19
C GLY A 259 22.58 3.36 -16.47
N GLN A 260 21.49 4.13 -16.37
CA GLN A 260 20.86 4.79 -17.51
C GLN A 260 21.18 6.31 -17.58
N ALA A 261 21.81 6.85 -16.56
CA ALA A 261 22.19 8.26 -16.48
C ALA A 261 23.66 8.49 -16.89
N SER A 262 24.43 7.42 -17.07
CA SER A 262 25.79 7.39 -17.62
C SER A 262 25.74 7.14 -19.13
#